data_c06f386fbd08083decd2f7c3c595101a
#
_entry.id   c06f386fbd08083decd2f7c3c595101a
#
_cell.length_a   1.000
_cell.length_b   1.000
_cell.length_c   1.000
_cell.angle_alpha   90.00
_cell.angle_beta   90.00
_cell.angle_gamma   90.00
#
_symmetry.space_group_name_H-M   'P 1'
#
loop_
_entity.id
_entity.type
_entity.pdbx_description
1 polymer ?
#
loop_
_entity_poly.entity_id
_entity_poly.type
_entity_poly.pdbx_seq_one_letter_code
_entity_poly.pdbx_strand_id
1 'polypeptide(L)'
;MIYITEEKLKELLAGAPEHLRPVPPRRMVAFDVETPDSRGDRICSAGLTVIENNRVVESMEIRVNPETEFDWRCIRVHGIRPSDVEDEPVFPEVWDRIRSIMENSIILAHNAAFDLGVLKKLLDHYELEFHQVRYADTLRISRAVYGRLMPNHKLGTLCRELGIPLNAHQAGSDSYGCAELYLRMQEVAGSLTQFDRTYNFDQSTLFNY
;
A
#
# COMPACT_ATOMS: atom_id res chain seq x y z
N MET A 1 22.74 -13.28 36.04
CA MET A 1 22.27 -12.97 34.67
C MET A 1 21.89 -14.30 34.04
N ILE A 2 20.61 -14.54 33.79
CA ILE A 2 20.14 -15.81 33.21
C ILE A 2 20.22 -15.63 31.69
N TYR A 3 21.14 -16.32 31.02
CA TYR A 3 21.22 -16.36 29.57
C TYR A 3 20.20 -17.37 29.04
N ILE A 4 19.13 -16.91 28.42
CA ILE A 4 18.22 -17.77 27.68
C ILE A 4 18.87 -18.00 26.30
N THR A 5 19.12 -19.26 25.94
CA THR A 5 19.62 -19.61 24.61
C THR A 5 18.54 -19.35 23.56
N GLU A 6 18.95 -19.10 22.31
CA GLU A 6 18.03 -18.85 21.19
C GLU A 6 17.03 -20.02 20.99
N GLU A 7 17.51 -21.24 21.24
CA GLU A 7 16.70 -22.49 21.16
C GLU A 7 15.64 -22.53 22.26
N LYS A 8 15.99 -22.14 23.50
CA LYS A 8 15.05 -22.08 24.62
C LYS A 8 14.03 -20.95 24.45
N LEU A 9 14.43 -19.83 23.84
CA LEU A 9 13.52 -18.75 23.49
C LEU A 9 12.51 -19.21 22.43
N LYS A 10 12.93 -19.93 21.39
CA LYS A 10 12.06 -20.50 20.37
C LYS A 10 11.05 -21.50 20.97
N GLU A 11 11.48 -22.34 21.90
CA GLU A 11 10.61 -23.29 22.59
C GLU A 11 9.55 -22.60 23.45
N LEU A 12 9.94 -21.55 24.20
CA LEU A 12 9.02 -20.74 25.00
C LEU A 12 8.00 -19.99 24.12
N LEU A 13 8.44 -19.46 22.99
CA LEU A 13 7.58 -18.73 22.05
C LEU A 13 6.64 -19.65 21.26
N ALA A 14 7.01 -20.92 21.05
CA ALA A 14 6.15 -21.92 20.40
C ALA A 14 4.86 -22.21 21.19
N GLY A 15 4.92 -22.12 22.51
CA GLY A 15 3.77 -22.25 23.41
C GLY A 15 3.04 -20.94 23.73
N ALA A 16 3.57 -19.81 23.31
CA ALA A 16 2.98 -18.51 23.58
C ALA A 16 1.67 -18.29 22.80
N PRO A 17 0.69 -17.54 23.36
CA PRO A 17 -0.45 -17.05 22.62
C PRO A 17 -0.03 -16.37 21.33
N GLU A 18 -0.84 -16.49 20.26
CA GLU A 18 -0.47 -16.03 18.91
C GLU A 18 -0.03 -14.57 18.87
N HIS A 19 -0.67 -13.70 19.66
CA HIS A 19 -0.35 -12.27 19.76
C HIS A 19 1.01 -11.97 20.41
N LEU A 20 1.64 -12.93 21.09
CA LEU A 20 2.98 -12.80 21.70
C LEU A 20 4.09 -13.46 20.86
N ARG A 21 3.73 -14.11 19.75
CA ARG A 21 4.73 -14.73 18.87
C ARG A 21 5.39 -13.65 17.99
N PRO A 22 6.72 -13.74 17.79
CA PRO A 22 7.39 -12.84 16.85
C PRO A 22 6.76 -12.95 15.47
N VAL A 23 6.42 -11.81 14.88
CA VAL A 23 5.98 -11.78 13.49
C VAL A 23 7.19 -12.05 12.61
N PRO A 24 7.17 -13.09 11.75
CA PRO A 24 8.30 -13.35 10.88
C PRO A 24 8.58 -12.14 9.97
N PRO A 25 9.86 -11.84 9.70
CA PRO A 25 10.22 -10.76 8.78
C PRO A 25 9.55 -10.98 7.43
N ARG A 26 8.88 -9.96 6.93
CA ARG A 26 8.17 -9.98 5.65
C ARG A 26 8.58 -8.72 4.88
N ARG A 27 8.82 -8.87 3.59
CA ARG A 27 8.95 -7.71 2.72
C ARG A 27 7.56 -7.28 2.28
N MET A 28 7.25 -6.01 2.50
CA MET A 28 5.97 -5.41 2.10
C MET A 28 6.23 -4.10 1.38
N VAL A 29 5.32 -3.74 0.50
CA VAL A 29 5.36 -2.46 -0.22
C VAL A 29 4.01 -1.81 -0.10
N ALA A 30 3.94 -0.67 0.56
CA ALA A 30 2.75 0.15 0.52
C ALA A 30 2.71 0.91 -0.80
N PHE A 31 1.57 0.86 -1.46
CA PHE A 31 1.32 1.39 -2.79
C PHE A 31 0.10 2.28 -2.77
N ASP A 32 0.22 3.46 -3.37
CA ASP A 32 -0.82 4.45 -3.52
C ASP A 32 -0.69 5.16 -4.87
N VAL A 33 -1.79 5.56 -5.49
CA VAL A 33 -1.77 6.21 -6.80
C VAL A 33 -2.68 7.45 -6.84
N GLU A 34 -2.23 8.47 -7.59
CA GLU A 34 -3.07 9.61 -7.96
C GLU A 34 -3.48 9.50 -9.42
N THR A 35 -4.77 9.74 -9.68
CA THR A 35 -5.35 9.63 -11.02
C THR A 35 -5.68 11.01 -11.61
N PRO A 36 -5.43 11.25 -12.91
CA PRO A 36 -5.76 12.52 -13.54
C PRO A 36 -7.27 12.78 -13.64
N ASP A 37 -8.06 11.70 -13.66
CA ASP A 37 -9.52 11.78 -13.76
C ASP A 37 -10.23 10.61 -13.02
N SER A 38 -11.56 10.65 -13.04
CA SER A 38 -12.41 9.66 -12.33
C SER A 38 -12.56 8.30 -13.04
N ARG A 39 -12.01 8.12 -14.25
CA ARG A 39 -12.03 6.84 -14.97
C ARG A 39 -11.12 5.82 -14.28
N GLY A 40 -10.04 6.33 -13.66
CA GLY A 40 -9.09 5.51 -12.93
C GLY A 40 -8.42 4.45 -13.82
N ASP A 41 -8.12 4.83 -15.07
CA ASP A 41 -7.42 4.02 -16.05
C ASP A 41 -6.04 4.59 -16.42
N ARG A 42 -5.66 5.68 -15.78
CA ARG A 42 -4.36 6.37 -15.86
C ARG A 42 -3.93 6.81 -14.49
N ILE A 43 -2.63 7.01 -14.31
CA ILE A 43 -2.07 7.63 -13.12
C ILE A 43 -1.20 8.84 -13.48
N CYS A 44 -1.12 9.81 -12.59
CA CYS A 44 -0.17 10.92 -12.67
C CYS A 44 0.89 10.88 -11.56
N SER A 45 0.73 9.99 -10.59
CA SER A 45 1.73 9.72 -9.54
C SER A 45 1.53 8.34 -8.96
N ALA A 46 2.63 7.68 -8.57
CA ALA A 46 2.67 6.45 -7.81
C ALA A 46 3.60 6.58 -6.62
N GLY A 47 3.10 6.27 -5.43
CA GLY A 47 3.85 6.20 -4.19
C GLY A 47 4.17 4.76 -3.83
N LEU A 48 5.43 4.50 -3.48
CA LEU A 48 5.88 3.18 -3.00
C LEU A 48 6.70 3.35 -1.74
N THR A 49 6.32 2.62 -0.69
CA THR A 49 7.06 2.60 0.58
C THR A 49 7.37 1.18 0.97
N VAL A 50 8.65 0.87 1.05
CA VAL A 50 9.17 -0.48 1.32
C VAL A 50 9.33 -0.70 2.82
N ILE A 51 8.79 -1.82 3.31
CA ILE A 51 8.94 -2.30 4.68
C ILE A 51 9.77 -3.59 4.66
N GLU A 52 10.86 -3.59 5.41
CA GLU A 52 11.67 -4.77 5.68
C GLU A 52 11.98 -4.85 7.19
N ASN A 53 11.95 -6.07 7.73
CA ASN A 53 12.22 -6.29 9.16
C ASN A 53 11.37 -5.41 10.09
N ASN A 54 10.09 -5.24 9.76
CA ASN A 54 9.11 -4.43 10.48
C ASN A 54 9.50 -2.94 10.64
N ARG A 55 10.13 -2.37 9.64
CA ARG A 55 10.45 -0.93 9.58
C ARG A 55 10.43 -0.45 8.14
N VAL A 56 10.07 0.80 7.93
CA VAL A 56 10.22 1.46 6.65
C VAL A 56 11.70 1.62 6.33
N VAL A 57 12.13 1.16 5.16
CA VAL A 57 13.52 1.25 4.68
C VAL A 57 13.68 2.19 3.50
N GLU A 58 12.61 2.41 2.73
CA GLU A 58 12.62 3.29 1.56
C GLU A 58 11.20 3.83 1.31
N SER A 59 11.10 5.07 0.88
CA SER A 59 9.85 5.68 0.42
C SER A 59 10.14 6.57 -0.77
N MET A 60 9.32 6.45 -1.82
CA MET A 60 9.49 7.21 -3.05
C MET A 60 8.15 7.59 -3.67
N GLU A 61 8.20 8.62 -4.49
CA GLU A 61 7.12 9.01 -5.40
C GLU A 61 7.66 9.03 -6.83
N ILE A 62 6.91 8.47 -7.75
CA ILE A 62 7.21 8.45 -9.19
C ILE A 62 6.11 9.23 -9.88
N ARG A 63 6.48 10.36 -10.48
CA ARG A 63 5.58 11.12 -11.34
C ARG A 63 5.49 10.46 -12.69
N VAL A 64 4.31 10.52 -13.29
CA VAL A 64 4.00 9.84 -14.56
C VAL A 64 3.19 10.78 -15.43
N ASN A 65 3.60 10.93 -16.69
CA ASN A 65 2.75 11.56 -17.69
C ASN A 65 1.58 10.61 -18.03
N PRO A 66 0.34 10.98 -17.70
CA PRO A 66 -0.82 10.08 -17.90
C PRO A 66 -1.30 10.01 -19.35
N GLU A 67 -0.74 10.82 -20.26
CA GLU A 67 -1.15 10.92 -21.67
C GLU A 67 -2.66 11.19 -21.85
N THR A 68 -3.26 11.94 -20.91
CA THR A 68 -4.70 12.25 -20.93
C THR A 68 -4.98 13.58 -20.25
N GLU A 69 -6.17 14.12 -20.50
CA GLU A 69 -6.64 15.34 -19.84
C GLU A 69 -6.92 15.10 -18.35
N PHE A 70 -6.75 16.17 -17.56
CA PHE A 70 -7.04 16.16 -16.13
C PHE A 70 -8.43 16.69 -15.84
N ASP A 71 -9.18 16.01 -14.97
CA ASP A 71 -10.37 16.57 -14.34
C ASP A 71 -9.92 17.55 -13.23
N TRP A 72 -10.44 18.76 -13.27
CA TRP A 72 -10.17 19.78 -12.26
C TRP A 72 -10.49 19.33 -10.83
N ARG A 73 -11.43 18.37 -10.67
CA ARG A 73 -11.78 17.80 -9.37
C ARG A 73 -10.62 16.98 -8.80
N CYS A 74 -9.95 16.20 -9.64
CA CYS A 74 -8.76 15.43 -9.26
C CYS A 74 -7.60 16.37 -8.93
N ILE A 75 -7.33 17.38 -9.78
CA ILE A 75 -6.34 18.42 -9.50
C ILE A 75 -6.60 19.07 -8.13
N ARG A 76 -7.87 19.36 -7.79
CA ARG A 76 -8.21 19.96 -6.49
C ARG A 76 -7.93 19.05 -5.30
N VAL A 77 -7.90 17.73 -5.50
CA VAL A 77 -7.62 16.74 -4.46
C VAL A 77 -6.11 16.60 -4.24
N HIS A 78 -5.35 16.26 -5.27
CA HIS A 78 -3.92 15.93 -5.16
C HIS A 78 -2.98 17.09 -5.58
N GLY A 79 -3.50 18.14 -6.19
CA GLY A 79 -2.73 19.33 -6.57
C GLY A 79 -1.89 19.20 -7.83
N ILE A 80 -1.74 18.00 -8.41
CA ILE A 80 -0.93 17.76 -9.61
C ILE A 80 -1.65 18.31 -10.82
N ARG A 81 -0.94 19.14 -11.61
CA ARG A 81 -1.42 19.74 -12.85
C ARG A 81 -0.78 19.08 -14.06
N PRO A 82 -1.35 19.22 -15.26
CA PRO A 82 -0.71 18.73 -16.49
C PRO A 82 0.74 19.20 -16.65
N SER A 83 1.02 20.48 -16.35
CA SER A 83 2.36 21.06 -16.41
C SER A 83 3.38 20.46 -15.44
N ASP A 84 2.92 19.75 -14.40
CA ASP A 84 3.79 19.14 -13.39
C ASP A 84 4.28 17.74 -13.84
N VAL A 85 3.70 17.21 -14.93
CA VAL A 85 3.96 15.85 -15.41
C VAL A 85 4.11 15.75 -16.93
N GLU A 86 4.04 16.86 -17.68
CA GLU A 86 4.14 16.85 -19.14
C GLU A 86 5.50 16.33 -19.66
N ASP A 87 6.57 16.59 -18.90
CA ASP A 87 7.93 16.15 -19.20
C ASP A 87 8.34 14.87 -18.45
N GLU A 88 7.41 14.29 -17.65
CA GLU A 88 7.67 13.05 -16.92
C GLU A 88 7.51 11.82 -17.84
N PRO A 89 8.15 10.68 -17.50
CA PRO A 89 8.01 9.47 -18.30
C PRO A 89 6.56 8.96 -18.29
N VAL A 90 6.18 8.29 -19.39
CA VAL A 90 4.90 7.56 -19.46
C VAL A 90 4.95 6.26 -18.67
N PHE A 91 3.79 5.68 -18.31
CA PHE A 91 3.74 4.52 -17.42
C PHE A 91 4.58 3.32 -17.89
N PRO A 92 4.60 2.91 -19.17
CA PRO A 92 5.46 1.82 -19.62
C PRO A 92 6.95 2.00 -19.32
N GLU A 93 7.43 3.26 -19.34
CA GLU A 93 8.85 3.56 -19.08
C GLU A 93 9.25 3.39 -17.62
N VAL A 94 8.29 3.53 -16.69
CA VAL A 94 8.52 3.36 -15.25
C VAL A 94 8.07 2.01 -14.72
N TRP A 95 7.32 1.24 -15.51
CA TRP A 95 6.69 0.01 -15.06
C TRP A 95 7.70 -1.04 -14.56
N ASP A 96 8.77 -1.28 -15.26
CA ASP A 96 9.77 -2.26 -14.83
C ASP A 96 10.38 -1.93 -13.48
N ARG A 97 10.56 -0.65 -13.17
CA ARG A 97 11.00 -0.18 -11.85
C ARG A 97 9.93 -0.46 -10.80
N ILE A 98 8.68 -0.06 -11.03
CA ILE A 98 7.55 -0.29 -10.12
C ILE A 98 7.38 -1.79 -9.88
N ARG A 99 7.34 -2.59 -10.94
CA ARG A 99 7.20 -4.04 -10.89
C ARG A 99 8.29 -4.68 -10.04
N SER A 100 9.54 -4.33 -10.26
CA SER A 100 10.69 -4.90 -9.51
C SER A 100 10.62 -4.63 -8.01
N ILE A 101 10.05 -3.48 -7.61
CA ILE A 101 9.83 -3.13 -6.21
C ILE A 101 8.70 -3.97 -5.61
N MET A 102 7.61 -4.18 -6.37
CA MET A 102 6.41 -4.91 -5.92
C MET A 102 6.58 -6.43 -5.92
N GLU A 103 7.40 -6.96 -6.82
CA GLU A 103 7.64 -8.41 -6.94
C GLU A 103 8.16 -9.02 -5.63
N ASN A 104 7.68 -10.24 -5.32
CA ASN A 104 8.04 -10.98 -4.10
C ASN A 104 7.71 -10.26 -2.78
N SER A 105 6.82 -9.25 -2.84
CA SER A 105 6.37 -8.48 -1.69
C SER A 105 4.88 -8.72 -1.43
N ILE A 106 4.42 -8.31 -0.24
CA ILE A 106 3.00 -8.15 0.03
C ILE A 106 2.66 -6.69 -0.17
N ILE A 107 1.72 -6.41 -1.04
CA ILE A 107 1.28 -5.05 -1.33
C ILE A 107 0.33 -4.59 -0.23
N LEU A 108 0.62 -3.46 0.37
CA LEU A 108 -0.28 -2.77 1.28
C LEU A 108 -0.93 -1.61 0.52
N ALA A 109 -2.23 -1.44 0.66
CA ALA A 109 -2.90 -0.24 0.18
C ALA A 109 -4.06 0.13 1.12
N HIS A 110 -4.44 1.38 1.15
CA HIS A 110 -5.55 1.84 1.98
C HIS A 110 -6.82 1.96 1.16
N ASN A 111 -7.67 0.93 1.18
CA ASN A 111 -8.73 0.63 0.23
C ASN A 111 -8.19 0.02 -1.08
N ALA A 112 -7.45 -1.06 -0.92
CA ALA A 112 -6.66 -1.73 -1.98
C ALA A 112 -7.42 -2.03 -3.28
N ALA A 113 -8.76 -2.12 -3.24
CA ALA A 113 -9.58 -2.31 -4.42
C ALA A 113 -9.45 -1.15 -5.42
N PHE A 114 -9.21 0.07 -4.94
CA PHE A 114 -8.99 1.23 -5.79
C PHE A 114 -7.63 1.13 -6.49
N ASP A 115 -6.54 1.09 -5.74
CA ASP A 115 -5.18 1.16 -6.31
C ASP A 115 -4.85 -0.03 -7.21
N LEU A 116 -5.21 -1.25 -6.77
CA LEU A 116 -5.03 -2.46 -7.58
C LEU A 116 -5.96 -2.48 -8.80
N GLY A 117 -7.15 -1.90 -8.69
CA GLY A 117 -8.08 -1.73 -9.81
C GLY A 117 -7.55 -0.74 -10.86
N VAL A 118 -6.96 0.37 -10.43
CA VAL A 118 -6.29 1.33 -11.31
C VAL A 118 -5.09 0.67 -11.98
N LEU A 119 -4.23 -0.01 -11.21
CA LEU A 119 -3.07 -0.72 -11.75
C LEU A 119 -3.49 -1.76 -12.80
N LYS A 120 -4.56 -2.52 -12.54
CA LYS A 120 -5.07 -3.49 -13.53
C LYS A 120 -5.44 -2.81 -14.83
N LYS A 121 -6.21 -1.73 -14.80
CA LYS A 121 -6.62 -1.00 -16.01
C LYS A 121 -5.43 -0.42 -16.79
N LEU A 122 -4.39 0.04 -16.07
CA LEU A 122 -3.14 0.49 -16.67
C LEU A 122 -2.43 -0.64 -17.40
N LEU A 123 -2.27 -1.79 -16.75
CA LEU A 123 -1.63 -2.97 -17.34
C LEU A 123 -2.40 -3.45 -18.57
N ASP A 124 -3.73 -3.52 -18.48
CA ASP A 124 -4.60 -3.87 -19.61
C ASP A 124 -4.46 -2.85 -20.78
N HIS A 125 -4.37 -1.55 -20.46
CA HIS A 125 -4.27 -0.49 -21.46
C HIS A 125 -2.94 -0.53 -22.24
N TYR A 126 -1.83 -0.77 -21.54
CA TYR A 126 -0.49 -0.80 -22.16
C TYR A 126 -0.04 -2.22 -22.52
N GLU A 127 -0.91 -3.23 -22.41
CA GLU A 127 -0.63 -4.64 -22.70
C GLU A 127 0.60 -5.15 -21.93
N LEU A 128 0.73 -4.74 -20.65
CA LEU A 128 1.82 -5.10 -19.75
C LEU A 128 1.43 -6.28 -18.87
N GLU A 129 2.36 -7.24 -18.69
CA GLU A 129 2.10 -8.45 -17.91
C GLU A 129 2.44 -8.28 -16.43
N PHE A 130 1.47 -8.66 -15.57
CA PHE A 130 1.65 -8.82 -14.13
C PHE A 130 0.54 -9.70 -13.60
N HIS A 131 0.83 -10.98 -13.33
CA HIS A 131 -0.20 -11.99 -13.14
C HIS A 131 -0.94 -11.89 -11.82
N GLN A 132 -0.20 -11.81 -10.71
CA GLN A 132 -0.82 -11.76 -9.38
C GLN A 132 0.10 -11.15 -8.32
N VAL A 133 -0.52 -10.61 -7.27
CA VAL A 133 0.17 -10.15 -6.07
C VAL A 133 -0.55 -10.62 -4.81
N ARG A 134 0.22 -10.85 -3.75
CA ARG A 134 -0.35 -10.90 -2.41
C ARG A 134 -0.56 -9.47 -1.92
N TYR A 135 -1.67 -9.21 -1.25
CA TYR A 135 -1.94 -7.88 -0.69
C TYR A 135 -2.65 -7.94 0.66
N ALA A 136 -2.57 -6.86 1.40
CA ALA A 136 -3.38 -6.62 2.59
C ALA A 136 -3.95 -5.19 2.55
N ASP A 137 -5.23 -5.06 2.85
CA ASP A 137 -5.95 -3.79 2.84
C ASP A 137 -5.97 -3.16 4.24
N THR A 138 -5.22 -2.07 4.42
CA THR A 138 -5.08 -1.40 5.72
C THR A 138 -6.40 -0.76 6.20
N LEU A 139 -7.33 -0.41 5.29
CA LEU A 139 -8.68 0.02 5.66
C LEU A 139 -9.46 -1.10 6.35
N ARG A 140 -9.40 -2.33 5.82
CA ARG A 140 -10.04 -3.51 6.43
C ARG A 140 -9.40 -3.88 7.76
N ILE A 141 -8.06 -3.87 7.80
CA ILE A 141 -7.29 -4.15 9.02
C ILE A 141 -7.63 -3.13 10.11
N SER A 142 -7.64 -1.84 9.79
CA SER A 142 -7.94 -0.79 10.78
C SER A 142 -9.34 -0.92 11.38
N ARG A 143 -10.32 -1.35 10.58
CA ARG A 143 -11.68 -1.64 11.07
C ARG A 143 -11.69 -2.81 12.07
N ALA A 144 -10.88 -3.82 11.82
CA ALA A 144 -10.78 -4.99 12.71
C ALA A 144 -10.00 -4.68 13.99
N VAL A 145 -8.89 -3.94 13.90
CA VAL A 145 -8.00 -3.64 15.03
C VAL A 145 -8.58 -2.55 15.92
N TYR A 146 -9.03 -1.45 15.33
CA TYR A 146 -9.47 -0.28 16.09
C TYR A 146 -10.99 -0.17 16.27
N GLY A 147 -11.79 -0.73 15.36
CA GLY A 147 -13.25 -0.72 15.45
C GLY A 147 -13.81 0.68 15.72
N ARG A 148 -14.61 0.80 16.79
CA ARG A 148 -15.26 2.07 17.18
C ARG A 148 -14.35 3.04 17.95
N LEU A 149 -13.09 2.67 18.20
CA LEU A 149 -12.13 3.55 18.87
C LEU A 149 -11.69 4.71 17.97
N MET A 150 -11.82 4.54 16.65
CA MET A 150 -11.49 5.59 15.68
C MET A 150 -12.78 6.29 15.18
N PRO A 151 -12.75 7.62 14.97
CA PRO A 151 -13.91 8.38 14.46
C PRO A 151 -14.38 7.90 13.08
N ASN A 152 -13.42 7.52 12.23
CA ASN A 152 -13.60 6.83 10.96
C ASN A 152 -12.27 6.15 10.56
N HIS A 153 -12.28 5.41 9.46
CA HIS A 153 -11.12 4.66 9.00
C HIS A 153 -10.49 5.23 7.71
N LYS A 154 -10.62 6.52 7.44
CA LYS A 154 -9.87 7.19 6.39
C LYS A 154 -8.41 7.32 6.78
N LEU A 155 -7.48 7.15 5.84
CA LEU A 155 -6.04 7.21 6.10
C LEU A 155 -5.63 8.48 6.86
N GLY A 156 -6.05 9.64 6.39
CA GLY A 156 -5.74 10.91 7.04
C GLY A 156 -6.27 11.03 8.47
N THR A 157 -7.41 10.41 8.78
CA THR A 157 -7.93 10.38 10.16
C THR A 157 -7.08 9.47 11.04
N LEU A 158 -6.80 8.25 10.57
CA LEU A 158 -6.00 7.28 11.32
C LEU A 158 -4.59 7.80 11.58
N CYS A 159 -3.94 8.36 10.56
CA CYS A 159 -2.60 8.94 10.71
C CYS A 159 -2.59 10.08 11.73
N ARG A 160 -3.57 10.99 11.69
CA ARG A 160 -3.67 12.08 12.67
C ARG A 160 -3.86 11.56 14.10
N GLU A 161 -4.79 10.62 14.32
CA GLU A 161 -5.07 10.06 15.65
C GLU A 161 -3.88 9.25 16.21
N LEU A 162 -3.07 8.65 15.34
CA LEU A 162 -1.89 7.84 15.71
C LEU A 162 -0.58 8.63 15.68
N GLY A 163 -0.61 9.92 15.37
CA GLY A 163 0.59 10.77 15.30
C GLY A 163 1.53 10.40 14.14
N ILE A 164 1.00 9.82 13.06
CA ILE A 164 1.76 9.50 11.84
C ILE A 164 1.78 10.74 10.95
N PRO A 165 2.96 11.26 10.55
CA PRO A 165 3.04 12.37 9.63
C PRO A 165 2.41 12.01 8.28
N LEU A 166 1.53 12.88 7.78
CA LEU A 166 0.87 12.68 6.49
C LEU A 166 0.63 14.01 5.81
N ASN A 167 1.03 14.10 4.55
CA ASN A 167 0.60 15.13 3.62
C ASN A 167 -0.37 14.49 2.63
N ALA A 168 -1.64 14.44 3.02
CA ALA A 168 -2.68 13.70 2.32
C ALA A 168 -2.80 14.10 0.84
N HIS A 169 -3.11 13.12 0.01
CA HIS A 169 -3.23 13.26 -1.45
C HIS A 169 -1.91 13.58 -2.15
N GLN A 170 -0.83 13.05 -1.61
CA GLN A 170 0.47 12.93 -2.28
C GLN A 170 0.84 11.45 -2.21
N ALA A 171 0.90 10.78 -3.34
CA ALA A 171 1.04 9.31 -3.41
C ALA A 171 2.24 8.79 -2.57
N GLY A 172 3.38 9.49 -2.59
CA GLY A 172 4.52 9.15 -1.74
C GLY A 172 4.23 9.26 -0.25
N SER A 173 3.53 10.31 0.18
CA SER A 173 3.13 10.50 1.57
C SER A 173 2.03 9.52 2.00
N ASP A 174 1.06 9.25 1.13
CA ASP A 174 -0.03 8.34 1.44
C ASP A 174 0.45 6.88 1.51
N SER A 175 1.37 6.46 0.63
CA SER A 175 2.03 5.16 0.76
C SER A 175 2.86 5.05 2.05
N TYR A 176 3.58 6.10 2.46
CA TYR A 176 4.30 6.14 3.73
C TYR A 176 3.34 6.04 4.92
N GLY A 177 2.26 6.83 4.92
CA GLY A 177 1.22 6.77 5.95
C GLY A 177 0.56 5.40 6.06
N CYS A 178 0.30 4.75 4.91
CA CYS A 178 -0.23 3.39 4.83
C CYS A 178 0.73 2.36 5.44
N ALA A 179 2.04 2.49 5.17
CA ALA A 179 3.09 1.62 5.71
C ALA A 179 3.19 1.76 7.24
N GLU A 180 3.30 2.98 7.73
CA GLU A 180 3.38 3.25 9.18
C GLU A 180 2.11 2.81 9.91
N LEU A 181 0.92 3.04 9.31
CA LEU A 181 -0.35 2.57 9.85
C LEU A 181 -0.35 1.04 10.01
N TYR A 182 0.13 0.31 8.99
CA TYR A 182 0.24 -1.15 9.08
C TYR A 182 1.13 -1.57 10.24
N LEU A 183 2.30 -0.96 10.40
CA LEU A 183 3.24 -1.26 11.49
C LEU A 183 2.62 -0.98 12.86
N ARG A 184 1.90 0.14 13.04
CA ARG A 184 1.17 0.44 14.28
C ARG A 184 0.09 -0.59 14.59
N MET A 185 -0.66 -1.03 13.57
CA MET A 185 -1.67 -2.08 13.76
C MET A 185 -1.03 -3.42 14.13
N GLN A 186 0.13 -3.74 13.57
CA GLN A 186 0.88 -4.94 13.89
C GLN A 186 1.43 -4.92 15.34
N GLU A 187 1.90 -3.76 15.83
CA GLU A 187 2.31 -3.58 17.24
C GLU A 187 1.17 -3.88 18.20
N VAL A 188 -0.06 -3.46 17.88
CA VAL A 188 -1.24 -3.66 18.72
C VAL A 188 -1.79 -5.07 18.64
N ALA A 189 -1.90 -5.63 17.44
CA ALA A 189 -2.63 -6.87 17.19
C ALA A 189 -1.71 -8.11 16.99
N GLY A 190 -0.40 -7.93 16.95
CA GLY A 190 0.54 -8.99 16.61
C GLY A 190 0.49 -9.33 15.12
N SER A 191 0.35 -10.62 14.79
CA SER A 191 0.30 -11.06 13.39
C SER A 191 -0.96 -10.57 12.68
N LEU A 192 -0.80 -10.03 11.48
CA LEU A 192 -1.88 -9.59 10.59
C LEU A 192 -2.01 -10.48 9.34
N THR A 193 -1.36 -11.64 9.32
CA THR A 193 -1.31 -12.54 8.15
C THR A 193 -2.68 -13.07 7.73
N GLN A 194 -3.65 -13.13 8.64
CA GLN A 194 -5.04 -13.51 8.36
C GLN A 194 -5.76 -12.54 7.40
N PHE A 195 -5.21 -11.34 7.21
CA PHE A 195 -5.75 -10.34 6.28
C PHE A 195 -5.14 -10.42 4.89
N ASP A 196 -4.10 -11.25 4.68
CA ASP A 196 -3.49 -11.43 3.37
C ASP A 196 -4.49 -12.03 2.38
N ARG A 197 -4.49 -11.52 1.17
CA ARG A 197 -5.31 -11.96 0.04
C ARG A 197 -4.43 -12.01 -1.22
N THR A 198 -4.93 -12.64 -2.26
CA THR A 198 -4.33 -12.62 -3.59
C THR A 198 -5.21 -11.79 -4.53
N TYR A 199 -4.59 -10.88 -5.26
CA TYR A 199 -5.20 -10.16 -6.36
C TYR A 199 -4.66 -10.76 -7.66
N ASN A 200 -5.56 -11.13 -8.56
CA ASN A 200 -5.20 -11.71 -9.86
C ASN A 200 -5.54 -10.70 -10.95
N PHE A 201 -4.53 -10.24 -11.67
CA PHE A 201 -4.66 -9.28 -12.75
C PHE A 201 -5.17 -9.91 -14.06
N ASP A 202 -4.99 -11.24 -14.25
CA ASP A 202 -5.45 -11.95 -15.46
C ASP A 202 -6.97 -12.19 -15.48
N GLN A 203 -7.63 -12.13 -14.32
CA GLN A 203 -9.07 -12.32 -14.25
C GLN A 203 -9.82 -11.03 -14.61
N SER A 204 -10.77 -11.13 -15.54
CA SER A 204 -11.75 -10.06 -15.76
C SER A 204 -12.46 -9.78 -14.44
N THR A 205 -12.33 -8.56 -13.91
CA THR A 205 -12.89 -8.17 -12.62
C THR A 205 -14.41 -8.10 -12.71
N LEU A 206 -15.08 -9.23 -12.51
CA LEU A 206 -16.47 -9.23 -12.09
C LEU A 206 -16.45 -8.92 -10.58
N PHE A 207 -16.43 -7.64 -10.23
CA PHE A 207 -16.72 -7.23 -8.87
C PHE A 207 -18.21 -7.53 -8.63
N ASN A 208 -18.50 -8.59 -7.90
CA ASN A 208 -19.76 -8.72 -7.21
C ASN A 208 -19.72 -7.73 -6.02
N TYR A 209 -20.48 -6.65 -6.14
CA TYR A 209 -20.77 -5.68 -5.08
C TYR A 209 -21.63 -6.31 -3.98
#